data_cb2f77c80c99f0346e78aff0b56d12e6
#
_entry.id   cb2f77c80c99f0346e78aff0b56d12e6
#
_cell.length_a   1.000
_cell.length_b   1.000
_cell.length_c   1.000
_cell.angle_alpha   90.00
_cell.angle_beta   90.00
_cell.angle_gamma   90.00
#
_symmetry.space_group_name_H-M   'P 1'
#
loop_
_entity.id
_entity.type
_entity.pdbx_description
1 polymer ?
#
loop_
_entity_poly.entity_id
_entity_poly.type
_entity_poly.pdbx_seq_one_letter_code
_entity_poly.pdbx_strand_id
1 'polypeptide(L)'
;MFHSKAAVVLGLLLVIGLSASGVHAAVAPTFTVNVASTFLHDGPSLSTPRTYSVFQGQAYGITGRIPDSTWLQLDFAGATHGTWVPAALGSVTGNLAVVPVRAGLTSTAAVTATETAPATAAPNATVPPPQPVAGRVRLTITVRSLFGLSTPDADGVRVQSLFRGQTYVVRAQSADGQWLRVDYTGATTDVWVPVTVGSVAGDLDSLPVETPAGSPDLETPAPPVTGTLSLVTETVSLTDTEPVSGTFEPTDYPIVPVVSAHAREIYLQGLAMGNDPHSFSKIGDCQNVVAFFLANFDHPKQYRLGADYAALQRTINQFPGSFSRVSESVRGGFNVASVLDPLWTNPKHCRPQETPLDCEFRIHRPSIVFISMETWWADAPAAQYEAALRKIVAYAIAHGAVPILATKADNLEKNGGLNAAIVRVAQDYDVPLWNFWRAANPLPAHGLTGDGFHLTLGAKSQFIFDDPVNMRAAWPWRNLTALEALDAVWQAVK
;
A
#
# COMPACT_ATOMS: atom_id res chain seq x y z
N MET A 1 39.57 18.59 -81.05
CA MET A 1 40.91 18.07 -80.83
C MET A 1 40.96 17.37 -79.50
N PHE A 2 41.51 16.18 -79.56
CA PHE A 2 41.85 15.25 -78.49
C PHE A 2 40.75 14.39 -77.92
N HIS A 3 40.73 13.15 -78.40
CA HIS A 3 40.11 11.96 -77.93
C HIS A 3 40.84 11.44 -76.72
N SER A 4 40.09 10.90 -75.75
CA SER A 4 40.63 9.89 -74.86
C SER A 4 39.56 8.80 -74.56
N LYS A 5 40.03 7.58 -74.81
CA LYS A 5 39.27 6.32 -74.77
C LYS A 5 39.05 5.92 -73.29
N ALA A 6 37.80 5.59 -72.94
CA ALA A 6 37.50 4.92 -71.70
C ALA A 6 37.58 3.40 -71.88
N ALA A 7 38.37 2.74 -71.09
CA ALA A 7 38.44 1.27 -71.00
C ALA A 7 37.35 0.77 -70.03
N VAL A 8 36.51 -0.14 -70.50
CA VAL A 8 35.49 -0.86 -69.70
C VAL A 8 36.18 -2.04 -69.01
N VAL A 9 36.21 -1.99 -67.68
CA VAL A 9 36.58 -3.14 -66.84
C VAL A 9 35.31 -3.77 -66.33
N LEU A 10 35.00 -4.97 -66.80
CA LEU A 10 33.88 -5.79 -66.38
C LEU A 10 34.23 -6.49 -65.06
N GLY A 11 33.80 -5.91 -63.94
CA GLY A 11 33.92 -6.56 -62.62
C GLY A 11 32.75 -7.47 -62.33
N LEU A 12 33.02 -8.76 -62.25
CA LEU A 12 32.06 -9.79 -61.84
C LEU A 12 31.79 -9.69 -60.33
N LEU A 13 30.66 -9.07 -59.95
CA LEU A 13 30.19 -9.03 -58.56
C LEU A 13 29.51 -10.34 -58.20
N LEU A 14 30.22 -11.17 -57.42
CA LEU A 14 29.66 -12.37 -56.76
C LEU A 14 28.76 -11.89 -55.60
N VAL A 15 27.43 -11.90 -55.81
CA VAL A 15 26.46 -11.64 -54.75
C VAL A 15 26.36 -12.88 -53.87
N ILE A 16 27.06 -12.88 -52.74
CA ILE A 16 26.81 -13.84 -51.64
C ILE A 16 25.54 -13.38 -50.94
N GLY A 17 24.43 -14.04 -51.18
CA GLY A 17 23.19 -13.85 -50.43
C GLY A 17 23.37 -14.32 -48.99
N LEU A 18 23.67 -13.40 -48.07
CA LEU A 18 23.44 -13.65 -46.65
C LEU A 18 21.94 -13.56 -46.41
N SER A 19 21.31 -14.74 -46.28
CA SER A 19 19.97 -14.84 -45.68
C SER A 19 20.09 -14.42 -44.24
N ALA A 20 19.75 -13.16 -43.93
CA ALA A 20 19.54 -12.71 -42.56
C ALA A 20 18.28 -13.44 -42.03
N SER A 21 18.49 -14.55 -41.34
CA SER A 21 17.47 -15.16 -40.51
C SER A 21 17.12 -14.11 -39.42
N GLY A 22 16.02 -13.42 -39.60
CA GLY A 22 15.48 -12.52 -38.61
C GLY A 22 15.25 -13.31 -37.30
N VAL A 23 16.10 -13.13 -36.36
CA VAL A 23 15.88 -13.56 -34.98
C VAL A 23 14.72 -12.69 -34.47
N HIS A 24 13.51 -13.21 -34.60
CA HIS A 24 12.37 -12.65 -33.88
C HIS A 24 12.72 -12.80 -32.39
N ALA A 25 12.96 -11.71 -31.72
CA ALA A 25 13.08 -11.70 -30.28
C ALA A 25 11.81 -12.35 -29.73
N ALA A 26 11.94 -13.54 -29.14
CA ALA A 26 10.81 -14.26 -28.56
C ALA A 26 10.24 -13.37 -27.44
N VAL A 27 8.97 -13.01 -27.56
CA VAL A 27 8.27 -12.26 -26.51
C VAL A 27 8.35 -13.08 -25.24
N ALA A 28 8.89 -12.50 -24.19
CA ALA A 28 9.02 -13.16 -22.91
C ALA A 28 7.63 -13.63 -22.42
N PRO A 29 7.47 -14.87 -21.97
CA PRO A 29 6.18 -15.36 -21.52
C PRO A 29 5.72 -14.61 -20.27
N THR A 30 4.41 -14.34 -20.22
CA THR A 30 3.76 -13.52 -19.20
C THR A 30 2.67 -14.30 -18.51
N PHE A 31 2.57 -14.19 -17.20
CA PHE A 31 1.49 -14.72 -16.37
C PHE A 31 0.54 -13.59 -15.99
N THR A 32 -0.75 -13.73 -16.29
CA THR A 32 -1.80 -12.79 -15.86
C THR A 32 -2.67 -13.43 -14.80
N VAL A 33 -2.84 -12.78 -13.67
CA VAL A 33 -3.64 -13.26 -12.53
C VAL A 33 -5.14 -13.24 -12.89
N ASN A 34 -5.83 -14.38 -12.77
CA ASN A 34 -7.25 -14.52 -13.12
C ASN A 34 -8.18 -14.50 -11.89
N VAL A 35 -7.66 -14.76 -10.69
CA VAL A 35 -8.41 -14.72 -9.44
C VAL A 35 -8.38 -13.32 -8.83
N ALA A 36 -9.37 -12.97 -8.02
CA ALA A 36 -9.50 -11.63 -7.41
C ALA A 36 -8.21 -11.18 -6.70
N SER A 37 -7.58 -12.09 -5.95
CA SER A 37 -6.24 -11.91 -5.38
C SER A 37 -5.62 -13.26 -5.05
N THR A 38 -4.30 -13.32 -5.04
CA THR A 38 -3.55 -14.46 -4.55
C THR A 38 -2.20 -13.99 -3.98
N PHE A 39 -1.47 -14.93 -3.38
CA PHE A 39 -0.13 -14.66 -2.86
C PHE A 39 0.92 -15.31 -3.74
N LEU A 40 2.05 -14.62 -3.90
CA LEU A 40 3.29 -15.25 -4.29
C LEU A 40 3.88 -15.98 -3.07
N HIS A 41 4.62 -17.02 -3.34
CA HIS A 41 5.22 -17.88 -2.32
C HIS A 41 6.74 -17.87 -2.44
N ASP A 42 7.44 -18.12 -1.34
CA ASP A 42 8.91 -18.20 -1.34
C ASP A 42 9.45 -19.42 -2.10
N GLY A 43 8.63 -20.45 -2.23
CA GLY A 43 8.91 -21.65 -3.00
C GLY A 43 7.66 -22.21 -3.68
N PRO A 44 7.79 -23.22 -4.56
CA PRO A 44 6.70 -23.78 -5.33
C PRO A 44 5.83 -24.74 -4.50
N SER A 45 5.29 -24.26 -3.38
CA SER A 45 4.37 -25.00 -2.50
C SER A 45 3.51 -24.05 -1.72
N LEU A 46 2.23 -24.41 -1.47
CA LEU A 46 1.33 -23.68 -0.59
C LEU A 46 1.77 -23.67 0.88
N SER A 47 2.67 -24.59 1.26
CA SER A 47 3.25 -24.63 2.61
C SER A 47 4.44 -23.70 2.79
N THR A 48 4.98 -23.11 1.71
CA THR A 48 6.04 -22.11 1.82
C THR A 48 5.47 -20.72 2.18
N PRO A 49 6.29 -19.85 2.79
CA PRO A 49 5.85 -18.52 3.17
C PRO A 49 5.24 -17.75 2.00
N ARG A 50 4.18 -17.01 2.29
CA ARG A 50 3.58 -16.05 1.36
C ARG A 50 4.44 -14.80 1.36
N THR A 51 4.85 -14.33 0.17
CA THR A 51 5.81 -13.24 0.03
C THR A 51 5.17 -11.93 -0.41
N TYR A 52 4.36 -11.97 -1.45
CA TYR A 52 3.73 -10.78 -2.03
C TYR A 52 2.27 -11.07 -2.40
N SER A 53 1.43 -10.05 -2.33
CA SER A 53 0.05 -10.14 -2.84
C SER A 53 -0.01 -9.69 -4.28
N VAL A 54 -0.73 -10.44 -5.12
CA VAL A 54 -1.00 -10.09 -6.51
C VAL A 54 -2.49 -10.17 -6.79
N PHE A 55 -2.99 -9.35 -7.73
CA PHE A 55 -4.41 -9.11 -7.93
C PHE A 55 -4.82 -9.37 -9.38
N GLN A 56 -6.12 -9.62 -9.58
CA GLN A 56 -6.71 -9.91 -10.87
C GLN A 56 -6.32 -8.87 -11.94
N GLY A 57 -5.94 -9.35 -13.11
CA GLY A 57 -5.53 -8.53 -14.26
C GLY A 57 -4.07 -8.08 -14.22
N GLN A 58 -3.37 -8.24 -13.11
CA GLN A 58 -1.93 -7.96 -13.08
C GLN A 58 -1.17 -8.99 -13.89
N ALA A 59 -0.20 -8.52 -14.68
CA ALA A 59 0.61 -9.35 -15.57
C ALA A 59 2.09 -9.24 -15.22
N TYR A 60 2.77 -10.37 -15.15
CA TYR A 60 4.17 -10.50 -14.75
C TYR A 60 4.95 -11.35 -15.73
N GLY A 61 6.20 -10.99 -16.00
CA GLY A 61 7.14 -11.85 -16.72
C GLY A 61 7.36 -13.16 -15.96
N ILE A 62 7.53 -14.27 -16.66
CA ILE A 62 7.82 -15.57 -16.05
C ILE A 62 9.32 -15.84 -16.14
N THR A 63 9.98 -15.95 -14.99
CA THR A 63 11.45 -16.11 -14.86
C THR A 63 11.89 -17.53 -14.54
N GLY A 64 10.94 -18.39 -14.12
CA GLY A 64 11.21 -19.79 -13.79
C GLY A 64 9.94 -20.62 -13.72
N ARG A 65 10.11 -21.95 -13.79
CA ARG A 65 9.03 -22.93 -13.58
C ARG A 65 9.56 -24.21 -12.99
N ILE A 66 8.72 -24.99 -12.31
CA ILE A 66 9.06 -26.37 -11.94
C ILE A 66 8.85 -27.32 -13.13
N PRO A 67 9.37 -28.55 -13.10
CA PRO A 67 9.32 -29.47 -14.25
C PRO A 67 7.93 -29.67 -14.85
N ASP A 68 6.89 -29.82 -14.03
CA ASP A 68 5.49 -30.02 -14.46
C ASP A 68 4.75 -28.71 -14.78
N SER A 69 5.39 -27.56 -14.58
CA SER A 69 4.82 -26.20 -14.78
C SER A 69 3.57 -25.90 -13.97
N THR A 70 3.29 -26.62 -12.89
CA THR A 70 2.17 -26.32 -11.99
C THR A 70 2.45 -25.10 -11.11
N TRP A 71 3.74 -24.70 -11.00
CA TRP A 71 4.19 -23.49 -10.34
C TRP A 71 5.11 -22.68 -11.23
N LEU A 72 4.88 -21.38 -11.25
CA LEU A 72 5.65 -20.40 -12.03
C LEU A 72 6.33 -19.40 -11.10
N GLN A 73 7.55 -19.03 -11.42
CA GLN A 73 8.28 -17.95 -10.77
C GLN A 73 8.11 -16.68 -11.58
N LEU A 74 7.65 -15.62 -10.94
CA LEU A 74 7.33 -14.35 -11.59
C LEU A 74 8.45 -13.32 -11.42
N ASP A 75 8.59 -12.45 -12.42
CA ASP A 75 9.38 -11.24 -12.33
C ASP A 75 8.58 -10.19 -11.53
N PHE A 76 8.85 -10.12 -10.25
CA PHE A 76 8.20 -9.17 -9.35
C PHE A 76 9.20 -8.09 -8.95
N ALA A 77 8.99 -6.86 -9.43
CA ALA A 77 9.91 -5.75 -9.23
C ALA A 77 10.18 -5.48 -7.75
N GLY A 78 11.45 -5.49 -7.37
CA GLY A 78 11.88 -5.28 -5.99
C GLY A 78 11.77 -6.51 -5.09
N ALA A 79 11.50 -7.72 -5.66
CA ALA A 79 11.45 -8.93 -4.87
C ALA A 79 12.82 -9.25 -4.24
N THR A 80 12.82 -9.46 -2.93
CA THR A 80 13.95 -9.96 -2.14
C THR A 80 13.78 -11.43 -1.75
N HIS A 81 12.58 -12.00 -2.03
CA HIS A 81 12.16 -13.36 -1.71
C HIS A 81 11.63 -14.08 -2.94
N GLY A 82 11.31 -15.36 -2.80
CA GLY A 82 10.71 -16.15 -3.85
C GLY A 82 9.36 -15.56 -4.32
N THR A 83 9.09 -15.72 -5.62
CA THR A 83 7.92 -15.13 -6.29
C THR A 83 7.12 -16.21 -7.01
N TRP A 84 6.95 -17.36 -6.35
CA TRP A 84 6.26 -18.52 -6.91
C TRP A 84 4.74 -18.41 -6.81
N VAL A 85 4.03 -18.78 -7.87
CA VAL A 85 2.55 -18.78 -7.91
C VAL A 85 2.06 -20.08 -8.57
N PRO A 86 0.93 -20.66 -8.09
CA PRO A 86 0.30 -21.77 -8.80
C PRO A 86 -0.17 -21.32 -10.19
N ALA A 87 0.22 -22.03 -11.24
CA ALA A 87 -0.15 -21.72 -12.63
C ALA A 87 -1.67 -21.71 -12.85
N ALA A 88 -2.41 -22.50 -12.07
CA ALA A 88 -3.87 -22.58 -12.13
C ALA A 88 -4.60 -21.27 -11.73
N LEU A 89 -3.91 -20.33 -11.09
CA LEU A 89 -4.50 -19.07 -10.63
C LEU A 89 -4.42 -17.93 -11.65
N GLY A 90 -3.93 -18.22 -12.85
CA GLY A 90 -3.81 -17.23 -13.91
C GLY A 90 -3.76 -17.85 -15.30
N SER A 91 -3.57 -17.00 -16.31
CA SER A 91 -3.36 -17.38 -17.69
C SER A 91 -1.94 -17.04 -18.15
N VAL A 92 -1.35 -17.93 -18.94
CA VAL A 92 -0.03 -17.74 -19.52
C VAL A 92 -0.15 -17.33 -20.97
N THR A 93 0.55 -16.25 -21.35
CA THR A 93 0.73 -15.82 -22.74
C THR A 93 2.19 -16.01 -23.12
N GLY A 94 2.46 -16.57 -24.29
CA GLY A 94 3.81 -16.88 -24.77
C GLY A 94 4.21 -18.33 -24.53
N ASN A 95 5.46 -18.65 -24.89
CA ASN A 95 5.94 -20.03 -24.89
C ASN A 95 6.68 -20.35 -23.59
N LEU A 96 6.08 -21.21 -22.72
CA LEU A 96 6.70 -21.66 -21.47
C LEU A 96 7.95 -22.56 -21.71
N ALA A 97 8.14 -23.12 -22.90
CA ALA A 97 9.31 -23.96 -23.16
C ALA A 97 10.63 -23.18 -23.10
N VAL A 98 10.60 -21.86 -23.30
CA VAL A 98 11.78 -21.00 -23.20
C VAL A 98 12.10 -20.56 -21.76
N VAL A 99 11.18 -20.86 -20.79
CA VAL A 99 11.37 -20.51 -19.38
C VAL A 99 12.27 -21.53 -18.70
N PRO A 100 13.31 -21.11 -17.96
CA PRO A 100 14.19 -22.00 -17.23
C PRO A 100 13.44 -22.92 -16.25
N VAL A 101 13.71 -24.21 -16.33
CA VAL A 101 13.23 -25.19 -15.36
C VAL A 101 14.14 -25.14 -14.13
N ARG A 102 13.56 -24.92 -12.95
CA ARG A 102 14.26 -24.96 -11.67
C ARG A 102 14.30 -26.41 -11.19
N ALA A 103 15.38 -27.12 -11.49
CA ALA A 103 15.59 -28.51 -11.10
C ALA A 103 15.69 -28.65 -9.57
N GLY A 104 15.18 -29.77 -9.03
CA GLY A 104 15.21 -30.06 -7.58
C GLY A 104 14.04 -29.51 -6.79
N LEU A 105 13.13 -28.76 -7.41
CA LEU A 105 11.89 -28.30 -6.80
C LEU A 105 10.72 -29.14 -7.32
N THR A 106 10.01 -29.81 -6.42
CA THR A 106 8.80 -30.58 -6.74
C THR A 106 7.60 -29.99 -6.00
N SER A 107 6.43 -29.95 -6.65
CA SER A 107 5.19 -29.56 -6.00
C SER A 107 4.74 -30.61 -4.98
N THR A 108 4.42 -30.16 -3.76
CA THR A 108 3.81 -31.01 -2.74
C THR A 108 2.34 -30.64 -2.58
N ALA A 109 1.55 -30.75 -3.59
CA ALA A 109 0.10 -30.94 -3.64
C ALA A 109 -0.49 -30.46 -4.98
N ALA A 110 -1.23 -31.32 -5.66
CA ALA A 110 -2.05 -30.95 -6.81
C ALA A 110 -3.33 -30.23 -6.31
N VAL A 111 -3.54 -28.99 -6.76
CA VAL A 111 -4.81 -28.31 -6.60
C VAL A 111 -5.71 -28.73 -7.76
N THR A 112 -6.59 -29.69 -7.51
CA THR A 112 -7.67 -30.00 -8.45
C THR A 112 -8.79 -28.98 -8.22
N ALA A 113 -8.99 -28.10 -9.19
CA ALA A 113 -10.16 -27.23 -9.21
C ALA A 113 -11.39 -28.10 -9.51
N THR A 114 -12.16 -28.43 -8.49
CA THR A 114 -13.51 -28.99 -8.65
C THR A 114 -14.48 -27.97 -8.09
N GLU A 115 -15.14 -27.29 -9.00
CA GLU A 115 -16.32 -26.49 -8.72
C GLU A 115 -17.46 -27.44 -8.40
N THR A 116 -17.96 -27.39 -7.18
CA THR A 116 -19.21 -28.10 -6.80
C THR A 116 -20.08 -27.15 -5.97
N ALA A 117 -21.28 -26.95 -6.48
CA ALA A 117 -22.35 -26.16 -5.87
C ALA A 117 -22.78 -26.69 -4.48
N PRO A 118 -23.46 -25.88 -3.66
CA PRO A 118 -23.64 -26.14 -2.23
C PRO A 118 -24.64 -27.26 -1.98
N ALA A 119 -24.24 -28.29 -1.26
CA ALA A 119 -25.12 -29.27 -0.64
C ALA A 119 -25.34 -28.95 0.83
N THR A 120 -26.59 -29.02 1.20
CA THR A 120 -27.26 -28.80 2.44
C THR A 120 -26.60 -29.48 3.66
N ALA A 121 -26.58 -28.75 4.77
CA ALA A 121 -26.06 -29.19 6.05
C ALA A 121 -26.75 -30.43 6.64
N ALA A 122 -25.96 -31.32 7.20
CA ALA A 122 -26.39 -32.29 8.22
C ALA A 122 -25.33 -32.35 9.34
N PRO A 123 -25.74 -32.64 10.60
CA PRO A 123 -25.00 -32.17 11.76
C PRO A 123 -24.03 -33.21 12.33
N ASN A 124 -23.00 -32.68 13.03
CA ASN A 124 -22.18 -33.30 14.06
C ASN A 124 -21.37 -34.57 13.72
N ALA A 125 -20.13 -34.36 13.44
CA ALA A 125 -19.07 -35.25 13.94
C ALA A 125 -18.01 -34.37 14.63
N THR A 126 -17.87 -34.59 15.93
CA THR A 126 -16.84 -34.00 16.79
C THR A 126 -15.46 -34.44 16.29
N VAL A 127 -14.71 -33.53 15.66
CA VAL A 127 -13.31 -33.73 15.36
C VAL A 127 -12.54 -33.56 16.68
N PRO A 128 -11.78 -34.55 17.15
CA PRO A 128 -10.91 -34.36 18.30
C PRO A 128 -9.87 -33.26 18.01
N PRO A 129 -9.51 -32.44 19.00
CA PRO A 129 -8.50 -31.43 18.82
C PRO A 129 -7.18 -32.09 18.39
N PRO A 130 -6.41 -31.45 17.49
CA PRO A 130 -5.10 -31.98 17.08
C PRO A 130 -4.20 -32.11 18.31
N GLN A 131 -3.66 -33.30 18.50
CA GLN A 131 -2.71 -33.58 19.59
C GLN A 131 -1.48 -32.67 19.40
N PRO A 132 -0.94 -32.09 20.49
CA PRO A 132 0.25 -31.27 20.41
C PRO A 132 1.42 -32.15 20.00
N VAL A 133 2.06 -31.80 18.88
CA VAL A 133 3.37 -32.34 18.52
C VAL A 133 4.34 -31.77 19.56
N ALA A 134 4.85 -32.63 20.43
CA ALA A 134 5.78 -32.27 21.47
C ALA A 134 6.99 -31.51 20.88
N GLY A 135 7.28 -30.31 21.40
CA GLY A 135 8.61 -29.75 21.34
C GLY A 135 8.82 -28.37 20.72
N ARG A 136 7.82 -27.60 20.30
CA ARG A 136 8.07 -26.21 19.84
C ARG A 136 7.02 -25.25 20.35
N VAL A 137 7.47 -24.24 21.10
CA VAL A 137 6.62 -23.10 21.50
C VAL A 137 6.20 -22.31 20.26
N ARG A 138 4.93 -21.98 20.16
CA ARG A 138 4.35 -21.23 19.04
C ARG A 138 3.54 -20.04 19.57
N LEU A 139 3.68 -18.90 18.89
CA LEU A 139 2.87 -17.72 19.13
C LEU A 139 1.90 -17.53 17.94
N THR A 140 0.60 -17.49 18.24
CA THR A 140 -0.42 -17.08 17.26
C THR A 140 -0.84 -15.65 17.52
N ILE A 141 -0.67 -14.78 16.54
CA ILE A 141 -1.02 -13.35 16.67
C ILE A 141 -2.55 -13.20 16.80
N THR A 142 -2.98 -12.57 17.88
CA THR A 142 -4.42 -12.29 18.14
C THR A 142 -4.78 -10.83 17.91
N VAL A 143 -3.81 -9.90 18.01
CA VAL A 143 -3.98 -8.51 17.59
C VAL A 143 -4.03 -8.41 16.06
N ARG A 144 -4.67 -7.38 15.54
CA ARG A 144 -4.89 -7.23 14.09
C ARG A 144 -3.59 -7.22 13.29
N SER A 145 -2.63 -6.42 13.73
CA SER A 145 -1.27 -6.34 13.19
C SER A 145 -0.34 -5.71 14.21
N LEU A 146 0.94 -6.00 14.08
CA LEU A 146 2.01 -5.37 14.86
C LEU A 146 3.30 -5.42 14.05
N PHE A 147 4.31 -4.70 14.52
CA PHE A 147 5.68 -4.84 14.01
C PHE A 147 6.50 -5.75 14.93
N GLY A 148 7.20 -6.71 14.32
CA GLY A 148 8.33 -7.35 14.96
C GLY A 148 9.50 -6.39 14.98
N LEU A 149 10.18 -6.30 16.12
CA LEU A 149 11.26 -5.36 16.38
C LEU A 149 12.63 -6.05 16.38
N SER A 150 13.68 -5.29 16.13
CA SER A 150 15.07 -5.81 16.14
C SER A 150 15.58 -6.15 17.53
N THR A 151 15.03 -5.51 18.56
CA THR A 151 15.38 -5.65 19.97
C THR A 151 14.10 -5.82 20.80
N PRO A 152 14.18 -6.45 22.00
CA PRO A 152 13.05 -6.64 22.89
C PRO A 152 12.74 -5.39 23.71
N ASP A 153 12.47 -4.27 23.06
CA ASP A 153 12.05 -3.02 23.65
C ASP A 153 11.16 -2.22 22.70
N ALA A 154 10.40 -1.28 23.22
CA ALA A 154 9.44 -0.50 22.44
C ALA A 154 10.09 0.45 21.42
N ASP A 155 11.35 0.81 21.64
CA ASP A 155 12.13 1.70 20.76
C ASP A 155 12.94 0.93 19.72
N GLY A 156 12.85 -0.39 19.73
CA GLY A 156 13.50 -1.29 18.76
C GLY A 156 13.12 -0.96 17.33
N VAL A 157 14.08 -1.12 16.41
CA VAL A 157 13.83 -0.90 14.97
C VAL A 157 12.76 -1.86 14.47
N ARG A 158 11.76 -1.36 13.78
CA ARG A 158 10.69 -2.15 13.17
C ARG A 158 11.24 -2.92 11.99
N VAL A 159 11.19 -4.24 12.06
CA VAL A 159 11.78 -5.14 11.05
C VAL A 159 10.73 -5.67 10.11
N GLN A 160 9.59 -6.14 10.64
CA GLN A 160 8.59 -6.84 9.84
C GLN A 160 7.18 -6.68 10.44
N SER A 161 6.17 -6.61 9.57
CA SER A 161 4.76 -6.62 10.00
C SER A 161 4.25 -8.05 10.19
N LEU A 162 3.55 -8.28 11.29
CA LEU A 162 2.87 -9.53 11.63
C LEU A 162 1.37 -9.28 11.75
N PHE A 163 0.54 -10.26 11.37
CA PHE A 163 -0.90 -10.08 11.27
C PHE A 163 -1.68 -11.15 12.05
N ARG A 164 -2.93 -10.81 12.42
CA ARG A 164 -3.84 -11.73 13.12
C ARG A 164 -3.96 -13.08 12.41
N GLY A 165 -3.93 -14.14 13.21
CA GLY A 165 -4.04 -15.53 12.74
C GLY A 165 -2.73 -16.13 12.25
N GLN A 166 -1.68 -15.35 12.07
CA GLN A 166 -0.35 -15.89 11.76
C GLN A 166 0.25 -16.55 12.99
N THR A 167 0.88 -17.71 12.78
CA THR A 167 1.51 -18.50 13.84
C THR A 167 2.99 -18.66 13.56
N TYR A 168 3.81 -18.31 14.55
CA TYR A 168 5.26 -18.33 14.48
C TYR A 168 5.86 -19.30 15.50
N VAL A 169 7.00 -19.88 15.18
CA VAL A 169 7.81 -20.60 16.15
C VAL A 169 8.51 -19.58 17.04
N VAL A 170 8.41 -19.74 18.35
CA VAL A 170 9.15 -18.93 19.31
C VAL A 170 10.52 -19.53 19.55
N ARG A 171 11.57 -18.73 19.43
CA ARG A 171 12.97 -19.15 19.55
C ARG A 171 13.59 -18.82 20.91
N ALA A 172 13.15 -17.70 21.51
CA ALA A 172 13.67 -17.22 22.78
C ALA A 172 12.67 -16.28 23.46
N GLN A 173 12.91 -15.97 24.72
CA GLN A 173 12.23 -14.94 25.46
C GLN A 173 13.24 -13.92 26.02
N SER A 174 12.80 -12.69 26.27
CA SER A 174 13.62 -11.68 26.95
C SER A 174 13.77 -11.98 28.44
N ALA A 175 14.80 -11.42 29.06
CA ALA A 175 15.09 -11.64 30.48
C ALA A 175 13.96 -11.21 31.44
N ASP A 176 13.15 -10.22 31.02
CA ASP A 176 11.95 -9.75 31.75
C ASP A 176 10.69 -10.56 31.42
N GLY A 177 10.76 -11.51 30.49
CA GLY A 177 9.64 -12.32 30.04
C GLY A 177 8.55 -11.55 29.27
N GLN A 178 8.78 -10.28 28.91
CA GLN A 178 7.77 -9.44 28.26
C GLN A 178 7.81 -9.57 26.73
N TRP A 179 8.90 -10.12 26.17
CA TRP A 179 9.11 -10.22 24.73
C TRP A 179 9.46 -11.65 24.31
N LEU A 180 8.98 -12.00 23.14
CA LEU A 180 9.26 -13.29 22.47
C LEU A 180 9.99 -13.03 21.17
N ARG A 181 11.08 -13.77 20.94
CA ARG A 181 11.76 -13.80 19.66
C ARG A 181 11.12 -14.86 18.77
N VAL A 182 10.52 -14.43 17.68
CA VAL A 182 9.81 -15.31 16.76
C VAL A 182 10.58 -15.52 15.47
N ASP A 183 10.56 -16.77 14.99
CA ASP A 183 11.12 -17.17 13.71
C ASP A 183 10.20 -16.64 12.60
N TYR A 184 10.59 -15.54 11.99
CA TYR A 184 9.94 -15.03 10.79
C TYR A 184 10.68 -15.57 9.56
N THR A 185 10.18 -16.68 9.01
CA THR A 185 10.71 -17.27 7.78
C THR A 185 10.55 -16.29 6.63
N GLY A 186 11.66 -15.69 6.20
CA GLY A 186 11.69 -14.65 5.16
C GLY A 186 12.41 -13.37 5.58
N ALA A 187 12.66 -13.15 6.88
CA ALA A 187 13.59 -12.14 7.35
C ALA A 187 14.99 -12.74 7.52
N THR A 188 16.03 -11.95 7.29
CA THR A 188 17.42 -12.35 7.57
C THR A 188 17.69 -12.47 9.06
N THR A 189 16.77 -12.03 9.91
CA THR A 189 16.84 -12.03 11.37
C THR A 189 15.48 -12.33 11.97
N ASP A 190 15.45 -13.12 13.07
CA ASP A 190 14.28 -13.26 13.93
C ASP A 190 13.87 -11.89 14.47
N VAL A 191 12.57 -11.73 14.76
CA VAL A 191 12.03 -10.48 15.28
C VAL A 191 11.47 -10.66 16.68
N TRP A 192 11.52 -9.60 17.48
CA TRP A 192 10.95 -9.54 18.82
C TRP A 192 9.54 -8.98 18.79
N VAL A 193 8.65 -9.60 19.57
CA VAL A 193 7.26 -9.15 19.72
C VAL A 193 6.85 -9.22 21.19
N PRO A 194 5.99 -8.32 21.69
CA PRO A 194 5.47 -8.40 23.06
C PRO A 194 4.68 -9.71 23.27
N VAL A 195 4.81 -10.35 24.42
CA VAL A 195 4.07 -11.57 24.75
C VAL A 195 2.56 -11.38 24.69
N THR A 196 2.07 -10.15 24.91
CA THR A 196 0.66 -9.79 24.98
C THR A 196 -0.04 -9.72 23.61
N VAL A 197 0.70 -9.81 22.52
CA VAL A 197 0.13 -9.64 21.16
C VAL A 197 -0.51 -10.90 20.59
N GLY A 198 -0.43 -12.02 21.32
CA GLY A 198 -0.94 -13.29 20.82
C GLY A 198 -1.20 -14.33 21.90
N SER A 199 -1.65 -15.50 21.45
CA SER A 199 -1.78 -16.69 22.29
C SER A 199 -0.57 -17.60 22.08
N VAL A 200 0.05 -18.02 23.17
CA VAL A 200 1.18 -18.94 23.16
C VAL A 200 0.71 -20.38 23.38
N ALA A 201 1.19 -21.29 22.55
CA ALA A 201 1.03 -22.73 22.70
C ALA A 201 2.39 -23.38 22.92
N GLY A 202 2.56 -24.09 24.02
CA GLY A 202 3.80 -24.70 24.46
C GLY A 202 4.30 -24.09 25.77
N ASP A 203 5.42 -24.62 26.24
CA ASP A 203 6.02 -24.23 27.53
C ASP A 203 7.07 -23.13 27.31
N LEU A 204 6.76 -21.91 27.79
CA LEU A 204 7.66 -20.75 27.70
C LEU A 204 8.93 -20.95 28.53
N ASP A 205 8.85 -21.70 29.66
CA ASP A 205 10.01 -21.95 30.53
C ASP A 205 11.05 -22.83 29.85
N SER A 206 10.68 -23.52 28.76
CA SER A 206 11.59 -24.29 27.94
C SER A 206 12.44 -23.47 26.96
N LEU A 207 12.14 -22.17 26.81
CA LEU A 207 12.83 -21.29 25.88
C LEU A 207 14.12 -20.71 26.47
N PRO A 208 15.17 -20.53 25.67
CA PRO A 208 16.32 -19.77 26.07
C PRO A 208 15.94 -18.32 26.40
N VAL A 209 16.53 -17.80 27.48
CA VAL A 209 16.43 -16.39 27.86
C VAL A 209 17.59 -15.65 27.20
N GLU A 210 17.25 -14.62 26.43
CA GLU A 210 18.25 -13.79 25.75
C GLU A 210 18.23 -12.37 26.34
N THR A 211 19.42 -11.92 26.72
CA THR A 211 19.68 -10.49 27.00
C THR A 211 20.14 -9.85 25.69
N PRO A 212 19.66 -8.65 25.33
CA PRO A 212 20.19 -7.93 24.18
C PRO A 212 21.72 -7.82 24.33
N ALA A 213 22.45 -8.11 23.25
CA ALA A 213 23.88 -7.83 23.23
C ALA A 213 24.03 -6.33 23.51
N GLY A 214 24.73 -6.00 24.60
CA GLY A 214 24.83 -4.65 25.13
C GLY A 214 25.25 -3.67 24.04
N SER A 215 24.66 -2.48 24.07
CA SER A 215 25.24 -1.31 23.44
C SER A 215 26.71 -1.19 23.88
N PRO A 216 27.64 -0.83 22.97
CA PRO A 216 29.03 -0.61 23.36
C PRO A 216 29.04 0.43 24.49
N ASP A 217 29.79 0.11 25.55
CA ASP A 217 30.01 0.99 26.71
C ASP A 217 30.32 2.41 26.21
N LEU A 218 29.41 3.32 26.48
CA LEU A 218 29.69 4.75 26.42
C LEU A 218 30.63 5.08 27.56
N GLU A 219 31.91 5.28 27.25
CA GLU A 219 32.89 5.82 28.12
C GLU A 219 32.33 7.02 28.87
N THR A 220 32.57 7.04 30.18
CA THR A 220 32.23 8.10 31.12
C THR A 220 32.67 9.47 30.61
N PRO A 221 31.77 10.46 30.47
CA PRO A 221 32.16 11.80 30.04
C PRO A 221 32.89 12.51 31.15
N ALA A 222 33.99 13.18 30.79
CA ALA A 222 34.73 14.12 31.63
C ALA A 222 33.81 15.28 32.09
N PRO A 223 34.13 15.95 33.24
CA PRO A 223 33.23 16.90 33.87
C PRO A 223 33.01 18.18 33.02
N PRO A 224 31.84 18.81 33.13
CA PRO A 224 31.41 19.88 32.24
C PRO A 224 32.14 21.19 32.47
N VAL A 225 32.53 21.82 31.38
CA VAL A 225 32.96 23.23 31.34
C VAL A 225 31.72 24.11 31.42
N THR A 226 31.64 24.90 32.51
CA THR A 226 30.55 25.83 32.76
C THR A 226 30.61 27.01 31.82
N GLY A 227 29.70 27.05 30.85
CA GLY A 227 29.42 28.21 30.02
C GLY A 227 27.92 28.52 30.07
N THR A 228 27.57 29.62 30.75
CA THR A 228 26.20 30.08 30.93
C THR A 228 25.68 30.66 29.62
N LEU A 229 24.79 29.94 28.93
CA LEU A 229 23.93 30.50 27.88
C LEU A 229 22.51 30.57 28.45
N SER A 230 22.04 31.78 28.68
CA SER A 230 20.65 32.06 29.03
C SER A 230 19.74 31.71 27.81
N LEU A 231 19.06 30.58 27.89
CA LEU A 231 17.90 30.27 27.07
C LEU A 231 16.68 30.92 27.72
N VAL A 232 16.09 31.87 27.03
CA VAL A 232 14.75 32.36 27.35
C VAL A 232 13.79 31.22 27.00
N THR A 233 13.31 30.54 28.03
CA THR A 233 12.27 29.52 27.91
C THR A 233 10.94 30.24 27.94
N GLU A 234 10.34 30.51 26.78
CA GLU A 234 8.91 30.75 26.74
C GLU A 234 8.22 29.39 26.97
N THR A 235 7.77 29.20 28.21
CA THR A 235 6.85 28.16 28.58
C THR A 235 5.48 28.49 27.95
N VAL A 236 5.18 27.92 26.80
CA VAL A 236 3.79 27.80 26.31
C VAL A 236 3.13 26.81 27.25
N SER A 237 2.35 27.30 28.19
CA SER A 237 1.43 26.49 28.99
C SER A 237 0.43 25.87 28.02
N LEU A 238 0.58 24.57 27.75
CA LEU A 238 -0.49 23.77 27.21
C LEU A 238 -1.53 23.64 28.33
N THR A 239 -2.49 24.54 28.34
CA THR A 239 -3.71 24.34 29.12
C THR A 239 -4.33 23.06 28.59
N ASP A 240 -4.52 22.08 29.49
CA ASP A 240 -5.34 20.89 29.25
C ASP A 240 -6.70 21.35 28.69
N THR A 241 -6.83 21.30 27.38
CA THR A 241 -8.14 21.40 26.75
C THR A 241 -8.77 20.03 26.96
N GLU A 242 -9.75 19.96 27.84
CA GLU A 242 -10.62 18.81 27.98
C GLU A 242 -11.01 18.29 26.58
N PRO A 243 -11.04 16.95 26.36
CA PRO A 243 -11.50 16.42 25.09
C PRO A 243 -12.94 16.88 24.93
N VAL A 244 -13.20 17.75 23.96
CA VAL A 244 -14.55 18.10 23.55
C VAL A 244 -15.21 16.79 23.12
N SER A 245 -16.08 16.26 23.98
CA SER A 245 -16.93 15.10 23.75
C SER A 245 -18.04 15.50 22.77
N GLY A 246 -17.66 15.83 21.55
CA GLY A 246 -18.58 15.95 20.42
C GLY A 246 -18.64 14.60 19.75
N THR A 247 -19.81 13.97 19.79
CA THR A 247 -20.08 12.81 18.93
C THR A 247 -19.96 13.27 17.48
N PHE A 248 -19.01 12.66 16.76
CA PHE A 248 -18.91 12.89 15.31
C PHE A 248 -20.14 12.27 14.65
N GLU A 249 -20.97 13.13 14.02
CA GLU A 249 -22.07 12.71 13.17
C GLU A 249 -21.68 12.88 11.71
N PRO A 250 -21.26 11.81 11.01
CA PRO A 250 -20.79 11.90 9.64
C PRO A 250 -21.83 12.49 8.66
N THR A 251 -23.11 12.45 9.03
CA THR A 251 -24.21 12.99 8.24
C THR A 251 -24.25 14.52 8.19
N ASP A 252 -23.56 15.19 9.10
CA ASP A 252 -23.55 16.67 9.16
C ASP A 252 -22.69 17.31 8.07
N TYR A 253 -21.84 16.50 7.41
CA TYR A 253 -20.92 16.98 6.38
C TYR A 253 -21.34 16.48 4.99
N PRO A 254 -21.30 17.34 3.94
CA PRO A 254 -21.57 16.90 2.57
C PRO A 254 -20.50 15.93 2.05
N ILE A 255 -20.86 15.13 1.03
CA ILE A 255 -19.91 14.20 0.39
C ILE A 255 -18.81 15.00 -0.32
N VAL A 256 -19.21 15.97 -1.14
CA VAL A 256 -18.30 16.87 -1.86
C VAL A 256 -17.97 18.06 -0.95
N PRO A 257 -16.68 18.42 -0.81
CA PRO A 257 -16.29 19.46 0.13
C PRO A 257 -16.88 20.84 -0.18
N VAL A 258 -17.23 21.56 0.88
CA VAL A 258 -17.35 23.02 0.83
C VAL A 258 -15.94 23.60 0.95
N VAL A 259 -15.59 24.49 0.03
CA VAL A 259 -14.23 25.02 -0.08
C VAL A 259 -14.22 26.48 0.40
N SER A 260 -13.39 26.77 1.39
CA SER A 260 -13.20 28.10 1.95
C SER A 260 -12.26 28.97 1.11
N ALA A 261 -12.21 30.27 1.41
CA ALA A 261 -11.24 31.18 0.81
C ALA A 261 -9.78 30.80 1.18
N HIS A 262 -9.57 30.20 2.34
CA HIS A 262 -8.25 29.76 2.80
C HIS A 262 -7.62 28.74 1.85
N ALA A 263 -8.40 27.82 1.29
CA ALA A 263 -7.89 26.87 0.29
C ALA A 263 -7.31 27.61 -0.94
N ARG A 264 -7.93 28.72 -1.36
CA ARG A 264 -7.40 29.54 -2.46
C ARG A 264 -6.11 30.24 -2.09
N GLU A 265 -5.97 30.72 -0.86
CA GLU A 265 -4.73 31.33 -0.37
C GLU A 265 -3.58 30.31 -0.41
N ILE A 266 -3.79 29.09 0.08
CA ILE A 266 -2.81 27.98 0.01
C ILE A 266 -2.41 27.72 -1.44
N TYR A 267 -3.38 27.62 -2.35
CA TYR A 267 -3.14 27.36 -3.77
C TYR A 267 -2.26 28.45 -4.39
N LEU A 268 -2.61 29.74 -4.20
CA LEU A 268 -1.87 30.87 -4.75
C LEU A 268 -0.45 30.97 -4.19
N GLN A 269 -0.28 30.69 -2.89
CA GLN A 269 1.04 30.55 -2.27
C GLN A 269 1.84 29.45 -2.96
N GLY A 270 1.24 28.29 -3.21
CA GLY A 270 1.89 27.18 -3.90
C GLY A 270 2.34 27.53 -5.31
N LEU A 271 1.50 28.23 -6.08
CA LEU A 271 1.89 28.70 -7.41
C LEU A 271 3.10 29.66 -7.35
N ALA A 272 3.12 30.56 -6.36
CA ALA A 272 4.27 31.45 -6.14
C ALA A 272 5.54 30.68 -5.74
N MET A 273 5.42 29.53 -5.09
CA MET A 273 6.52 28.62 -4.76
C MET A 273 6.93 27.74 -5.96
N GLY A 274 6.18 27.76 -7.05
CA GLY A 274 6.42 27.01 -8.28
C GLY A 274 5.76 25.63 -8.29
N ASN A 275 4.68 25.41 -7.53
CA ASN A 275 3.85 24.24 -7.68
C ASN A 275 3.17 24.23 -9.05
N ASP A 276 2.97 23.03 -9.60
CA ASP A 276 2.35 22.84 -10.90
C ASP A 276 0.82 22.87 -10.77
N PRO A 277 0.12 23.86 -11.39
CA PRO A 277 -1.33 23.94 -11.36
C PRO A 277 -2.04 22.76 -12.05
N HIS A 278 -1.31 21.95 -12.82
CA HIS A 278 -1.80 20.74 -13.50
C HIS A 278 -1.44 19.45 -12.76
N SER A 279 -0.88 19.55 -11.57
CA SER A 279 -0.46 18.40 -10.78
C SER A 279 -1.22 18.30 -9.48
N PHE A 280 -1.79 17.12 -9.21
CA PHE A 280 -2.21 16.74 -7.86
C PHE A 280 -1.50 15.47 -7.43
N SER A 281 -1.37 15.27 -6.11
CA SER A 281 -0.78 14.06 -5.52
C SER A 281 -1.76 13.33 -4.61
N LYS A 282 -1.37 12.13 -4.22
CA LYS A 282 -2.13 11.25 -3.31
C LYS A 282 -1.22 10.84 -2.16
N ILE A 283 -1.74 10.89 -0.94
CA ILE A 283 -1.12 10.39 0.27
C ILE A 283 -2.08 9.36 0.86
N GLY A 284 -1.66 8.10 0.98
CA GLY A 284 -2.59 7.06 1.37
C GLY A 284 -2.01 5.66 1.50
N ASP A 285 -2.90 4.76 1.80
CA ASP A 285 -2.66 3.33 1.99
C ASP A 285 -3.14 2.48 0.78
N CYS A 286 -3.56 1.22 1.04
CA CYS A 286 -4.04 0.32 0.00
C CYS A 286 -5.27 0.83 -0.77
N GLN A 287 -6.07 1.72 -0.18
CA GLN A 287 -7.23 2.31 -0.84
C GLN A 287 -6.88 3.52 -1.72
N ASN A 288 -5.59 3.83 -1.89
CA ASN A 288 -5.11 4.90 -2.77
C ASN A 288 -4.18 4.40 -3.88
N VAL A 289 -3.95 3.08 -3.96
CA VAL A 289 -3.10 2.50 -5.00
C VAL A 289 -3.73 2.65 -6.39
N VAL A 290 -2.91 2.91 -7.38
CA VAL A 290 -3.36 3.18 -8.77
C VAL A 290 -4.14 2.03 -9.41
N ALA A 291 -4.01 0.82 -8.89
CA ALA A 291 -4.79 -0.33 -9.38
C ALA A 291 -6.31 -0.13 -9.21
N PHE A 292 -6.76 0.71 -8.27
CA PHE A 292 -8.17 0.90 -7.96
C PHE A 292 -8.59 2.37 -7.91
N PHE A 293 -7.67 3.28 -7.58
CA PHE A 293 -7.99 4.67 -7.26
C PHE A 293 -7.51 5.63 -8.34
N LEU A 294 -8.45 6.30 -8.97
CA LEU A 294 -8.35 7.41 -9.93
C LEU A 294 -7.61 7.11 -11.25
N ALA A 295 -6.78 6.07 -11.34
CA ALA A 295 -5.81 5.90 -12.42
C ALA A 295 -6.41 5.89 -13.84
N ASN A 296 -7.59 5.28 -13.99
CA ASN A 296 -8.20 5.13 -15.31
C ASN A 296 -8.65 6.45 -15.93
N PHE A 297 -8.75 7.55 -15.15
CA PHE A 297 -9.10 8.86 -15.71
C PHE A 297 -8.03 9.41 -16.67
N ASP A 298 -6.78 8.95 -16.60
CA ASP A 298 -5.77 9.25 -17.63
C ASP A 298 -5.96 8.42 -18.92
N HIS A 299 -6.90 7.51 -18.95
CA HIS A 299 -7.13 6.59 -20.05
C HIS A 299 -8.57 6.69 -20.58
N PRO A 300 -8.88 7.55 -21.59
CA PRO A 300 -10.24 7.89 -22.02
C PRO A 300 -11.14 6.70 -22.38
N LYS A 301 -10.56 5.54 -22.72
CA LYS A 301 -11.30 4.32 -23.03
C LYS A 301 -11.60 3.43 -21.82
N GLN A 302 -11.10 3.81 -20.63
CA GLN A 302 -11.18 2.98 -19.43
C GLN A 302 -12.15 3.52 -18.37
N TYR A 303 -12.83 4.64 -18.65
CA TYR A 303 -13.88 5.17 -17.78
C TYR A 303 -15.09 5.61 -18.59
N ARG A 304 -16.23 5.75 -17.90
CA ARG A 304 -17.47 6.28 -18.47
C ARG A 304 -18.21 7.10 -17.42
N LEU A 305 -18.27 8.42 -17.64
CA LEU A 305 -18.90 9.35 -16.72
C LEU A 305 -20.44 9.26 -16.77
N GLY A 306 -21.02 9.01 -17.96
CA GLY A 306 -22.44 9.17 -18.19
C GLY A 306 -22.82 10.66 -18.34
N ALA A 307 -24.10 10.90 -18.61
CA ALA A 307 -24.61 12.27 -18.84
C ALA A 307 -24.54 13.14 -17.59
N ASP A 308 -24.85 12.58 -16.42
CA ASP A 308 -24.96 13.30 -15.16
C ASP A 308 -23.61 13.85 -14.67
N TYR A 309 -22.51 13.20 -15.04
CA TYR A 309 -21.15 13.53 -14.61
C TYR A 309 -20.26 14.04 -15.74
N ALA A 310 -20.82 14.30 -16.92
CA ALA A 310 -20.07 14.71 -18.11
C ALA A 310 -19.24 15.99 -17.89
N ALA A 311 -19.71 16.89 -17.02
CA ALA A 311 -19.00 18.12 -16.68
C ALA A 311 -17.63 17.88 -16.01
N LEU A 312 -17.44 16.73 -15.35
CA LEU A 312 -16.18 16.37 -14.69
C LEU A 312 -15.04 16.11 -15.68
N GLN A 313 -15.35 15.93 -16.97
CA GLN A 313 -14.33 15.80 -18.01
C GLN A 313 -13.35 16.98 -18.03
N ARG A 314 -13.80 18.17 -17.68
CA ARG A 314 -12.93 19.38 -17.60
C ARG A 314 -11.84 19.20 -16.54
N THR A 315 -12.16 18.58 -15.40
CA THR A 315 -11.20 18.32 -14.30
C THR A 315 -10.24 17.21 -14.66
N ILE A 316 -10.71 16.18 -15.35
CA ILE A 316 -9.83 15.17 -15.91
C ILE A 316 -8.81 15.80 -16.86
N ASN A 317 -9.26 16.68 -17.74
CA ASN A 317 -8.40 17.37 -18.71
C ASN A 317 -7.42 18.36 -18.07
N GLN A 318 -7.74 18.87 -16.86
CA GLN A 318 -6.88 19.79 -16.11
C GLN A 318 -5.64 19.11 -15.54
N PHE A 319 -5.75 17.85 -15.13
CA PHE A 319 -4.70 17.16 -14.38
C PHE A 319 -4.16 15.92 -15.11
N PRO A 320 -3.77 16.02 -16.39
CA PRO A 320 -3.32 14.88 -17.17
C PRO A 320 -2.07 14.26 -16.56
N GLY A 321 -2.05 12.92 -16.44
CA GLY A 321 -0.93 12.18 -15.87
C GLY A 321 -0.86 12.16 -14.34
N SER A 322 -1.68 12.95 -13.64
CA SER A 322 -1.72 12.90 -12.17
C SER A 322 -2.56 11.74 -11.63
N PHE A 323 -3.56 11.29 -12.40
CA PHE A 323 -4.46 10.23 -11.97
C PHE A 323 -3.77 8.87 -11.92
N SER A 324 -3.04 8.48 -12.96
CA SER A 324 -2.34 7.18 -13.06
C SER A 324 -0.96 7.18 -12.42
N ARG A 325 -0.46 8.35 -11.99
CA ARG A 325 0.85 8.47 -11.37
C ARG A 325 0.92 7.71 -10.05
N VAL A 326 1.93 6.85 -9.90
CA VAL A 326 2.24 6.20 -8.64
C VAL A 326 2.88 7.24 -7.72
N SER A 327 2.28 7.44 -6.54
CA SER A 327 2.82 8.36 -5.54
C SER A 327 3.82 7.65 -4.65
N GLU A 328 4.91 8.34 -4.28
CA GLU A 328 5.88 7.86 -3.28
C GLU A 328 5.28 7.82 -1.87
N SER A 329 4.17 8.56 -1.65
CA SER A 329 3.41 8.58 -0.39
C SER A 329 2.20 7.64 -0.38
N VAL A 330 2.10 6.72 -1.34
CA VAL A 330 1.04 5.70 -1.39
C VAL A 330 1.64 4.31 -1.45
N ARG A 331 1.26 3.47 -0.48
CA ARG A 331 1.62 2.05 -0.48
C ARG A 331 0.62 1.25 0.36
N GLY A 332 0.32 0.01 -0.07
CA GLY A 332 -0.46 -0.91 0.77
C GLY A 332 0.21 -1.11 2.13
N GLY A 333 -0.57 -0.93 3.20
CA GLY A 333 -0.08 -1.00 4.57
C GLY A 333 0.51 0.29 5.15
N PHE A 334 0.63 1.37 4.39
CA PHE A 334 0.98 2.68 4.95
C PHE A 334 -0.08 3.16 5.94
N ASN A 335 0.34 4.00 6.85
CA ASN A 335 -0.51 4.76 7.77
C ASN A 335 0.05 6.17 7.94
N VAL A 336 -0.62 7.00 8.70
CA VAL A 336 -0.22 8.41 8.92
C VAL A 336 1.21 8.58 9.47
N ALA A 337 1.78 7.58 10.15
CA ALA A 337 3.15 7.63 10.63
C ALA A 337 4.15 7.23 9.53
N SER A 338 3.80 6.27 8.68
CA SER A 338 4.70 5.73 7.65
C SER A 338 5.18 6.78 6.65
N VAL A 339 4.30 7.70 6.24
CA VAL A 339 4.66 8.74 5.26
C VAL A 339 5.55 9.83 5.82
N LEU A 340 5.69 9.89 7.15
CA LEU A 340 6.52 10.85 7.89
C LEU A 340 7.89 10.27 8.28
N ASP A 341 8.19 9.02 7.92
CA ASP A 341 9.40 8.33 8.36
C ASP A 341 10.26 7.94 7.15
N PRO A 342 11.53 8.40 7.07
CA PRO A 342 12.46 8.06 5.99
C PRO A 342 12.68 6.56 5.76
N LEU A 343 12.42 5.72 6.77
CA LEU A 343 12.54 4.26 6.67
C LEU A 343 11.66 3.67 5.54
N TRP A 344 10.55 4.31 5.26
CA TRP A 344 9.57 3.84 4.27
C TRP A 344 9.80 4.40 2.86
N THR A 345 10.84 5.17 2.68
CA THR A 345 11.15 5.86 1.42
C THR A 345 11.66 4.87 0.36
N ASN A 346 11.31 5.13 -0.88
CA ASN A 346 11.81 4.38 -2.02
C ASN A 346 13.21 4.91 -2.44
N PRO A 347 14.29 4.17 -2.19
CA PRO A 347 15.65 4.67 -2.46
C PRO A 347 15.98 4.81 -3.94
N LYS A 348 15.11 4.32 -4.85
CA LYS A 348 15.30 4.48 -6.30
C LYS A 348 14.93 5.88 -6.78
N HIS A 349 14.02 6.56 -6.10
CA HIS A 349 13.47 7.84 -6.53
C HIS A 349 13.77 8.96 -5.53
N CYS A 350 13.91 8.60 -4.27
CA CYS A 350 13.99 9.54 -3.18
C CYS A 350 15.44 9.69 -2.70
N ARG A 351 15.76 10.83 -2.13
CA ARG A 351 17.08 11.14 -1.58
C ARG A 351 17.25 10.49 -0.21
N PRO A 352 18.48 10.23 0.24
CA PRO A 352 18.72 9.82 1.62
C PRO A 352 18.07 10.78 2.62
N GLN A 353 17.45 10.26 3.66
CA GLN A 353 16.75 10.98 4.74
C GLN A 353 15.45 11.72 4.32
N GLU A 354 15.05 11.68 3.06
CA GLU A 354 13.70 12.13 2.69
C GLU A 354 12.66 11.17 3.24
N THR A 355 11.57 11.70 3.76
CA THR A 355 10.36 10.92 4.01
C THR A 355 9.63 10.63 2.69
N PRO A 356 8.73 9.63 2.62
CA PRO A 356 7.85 9.48 1.46
C PRO A 356 7.12 10.78 1.09
N LEU A 357 6.72 11.56 2.08
CA LEU A 357 6.04 12.85 1.90
C LEU A 357 6.97 13.89 1.26
N ASP A 358 8.19 14.06 1.78
CA ASP A 358 9.18 14.99 1.20
C ASP A 358 9.48 14.64 -0.26
N CYS A 359 9.68 13.35 -0.52
CA CYS A 359 9.99 12.84 -1.84
C CYS A 359 8.89 13.13 -2.86
N GLU A 360 7.63 12.83 -2.50
CA GLU A 360 6.47 13.09 -3.34
C GLU A 360 6.35 14.56 -3.73
N PHE A 361 6.44 15.46 -2.74
CA PHE A 361 6.33 16.89 -2.97
C PHE A 361 7.48 17.46 -3.80
N ARG A 362 8.70 17.01 -3.55
CA ARG A 362 9.88 17.44 -4.32
C ARG A 362 9.77 17.03 -5.79
N ILE A 363 9.34 15.79 -6.05
CA ILE A 363 9.29 15.27 -7.43
C ILE A 363 8.13 15.90 -8.21
N HIS A 364 6.95 16.01 -7.59
CA HIS A 364 5.71 16.28 -8.30
C HIS A 364 5.17 17.70 -8.09
N ARG A 365 5.64 18.42 -7.07
CA ARG A 365 5.25 19.81 -6.75
C ARG A 365 3.73 20.03 -6.93
N PRO A 366 2.88 19.23 -6.26
CA PRO A 366 1.45 19.27 -6.49
C PRO A 366 0.84 20.58 -6.00
N SER A 367 -0.21 21.06 -6.70
CA SER A 367 -1.03 22.18 -6.23
C SER A 367 -2.18 21.74 -5.32
N ILE A 368 -2.60 20.49 -5.43
CA ILE A 368 -3.66 19.86 -4.62
C ILE A 368 -3.17 18.47 -4.19
N VAL A 369 -3.58 18.00 -3.00
CA VAL A 369 -3.20 16.68 -2.53
C VAL A 369 -4.36 16.00 -1.80
N PHE A 370 -4.69 14.77 -2.20
CA PHE A 370 -5.58 13.91 -1.43
C PHE A 370 -4.82 13.31 -0.24
N ILE A 371 -5.42 13.38 0.95
CA ILE A 371 -4.94 12.73 2.16
C ILE A 371 -6.02 11.77 2.63
N SER A 372 -5.81 10.47 2.39
CA SER A 372 -6.74 9.40 2.69
C SER A 372 -5.99 8.25 3.34
N MET A 373 -5.91 8.28 4.66
CA MET A 373 -5.16 7.34 5.49
C MET A 373 -6.13 6.55 6.37
N GLU A 374 -6.52 5.37 5.92
CA GLU A 374 -7.55 4.56 6.57
C GLU A 374 -6.95 3.51 7.50
N THR A 375 -5.71 3.09 7.23
CA THR A 375 -5.00 2.09 8.04
C THR A 375 -4.49 2.70 9.33
N TRP A 376 -4.97 2.15 10.47
CA TRP A 376 -4.48 2.46 11.81
C TRP A 376 -4.66 1.24 12.71
N TRP A 377 -3.94 1.17 13.81
CA TRP A 377 -4.08 0.06 14.75
C TRP A 377 -5.39 0.17 15.53
N ALA A 378 -6.15 -0.91 15.62
CA ALA A 378 -7.48 -0.94 16.23
C ALA A 378 -7.45 -0.49 17.71
N ASP A 379 -6.37 -0.77 18.42
CA ASP A 379 -6.21 -0.49 19.84
C ASP A 379 -5.34 0.76 20.11
N ALA A 380 -4.83 1.42 19.05
CA ALA A 380 -4.04 2.63 19.24
C ALA A 380 -4.95 3.86 19.39
N PRO A 381 -4.59 4.81 20.28
CA PRO A 381 -5.39 6.00 20.50
C PRO A 381 -5.58 6.82 19.20
N ALA A 382 -6.81 7.25 18.93
CA ALA A 382 -7.12 8.15 17.82
C ALA A 382 -6.33 9.47 17.91
N ALA A 383 -5.95 9.90 19.10
CA ALA A 383 -5.12 11.08 19.30
C ALA A 383 -3.72 10.96 18.65
N GLN A 384 -3.12 9.77 18.63
CA GLN A 384 -1.84 9.55 17.95
C GLN A 384 -2.00 9.62 16.43
N TYR A 385 -3.09 9.05 15.91
CA TYR A 385 -3.45 9.19 14.50
C TYR A 385 -3.63 10.67 14.14
N GLU A 386 -4.41 11.40 14.92
CA GLU A 386 -4.67 12.82 14.74
C GLU A 386 -3.40 13.66 14.74
N ALA A 387 -2.52 13.42 15.71
CA ALA A 387 -1.25 14.14 15.82
C ALA A 387 -0.35 13.95 14.59
N ALA A 388 -0.33 12.73 14.00
CA ALA A 388 0.41 12.46 12.78
C ALA A 388 -0.30 13.07 11.55
N LEU A 389 -1.64 12.97 11.46
CA LEU A 389 -2.42 13.58 10.38
C LEU A 389 -2.22 15.10 10.35
N ARG A 390 -2.22 15.77 11.49
CA ARG A 390 -1.94 17.20 11.62
C ARG A 390 -0.58 17.58 11.03
N LYS A 391 0.46 16.76 11.22
CA LYS A 391 1.78 16.99 10.63
C LYS A 391 1.74 16.90 9.09
N ILE A 392 1.00 15.93 8.54
CA ILE A 392 0.85 15.77 7.09
C ILE A 392 0.11 16.98 6.49
N VAL A 393 -0.99 17.41 7.13
CA VAL A 393 -1.79 18.56 6.68
C VAL A 393 -0.98 19.86 6.76
N ALA A 394 -0.33 20.11 7.89
CA ALA A 394 0.54 21.29 8.06
C ALA A 394 1.67 21.31 7.04
N TYR A 395 2.27 20.15 6.75
CA TYR A 395 3.29 20.01 5.71
C TYR A 395 2.75 20.38 4.32
N ALA A 396 1.59 19.85 3.94
CA ALA A 396 0.96 20.15 2.65
C ALA A 396 0.69 21.66 2.50
N ILE A 397 0.10 22.29 3.53
CA ILE A 397 -0.17 23.73 3.56
C ILE A 397 1.13 24.54 3.45
N ALA A 398 2.14 24.22 4.25
CA ALA A 398 3.43 24.91 4.22
C ALA A 398 4.13 24.82 2.85
N HIS A 399 3.85 23.77 2.08
CA HIS A 399 4.35 23.57 0.71
C HIS A 399 3.37 24.05 -0.37
N GLY A 400 2.31 24.79 0.00
CA GLY A 400 1.36 25.40 -0.92
C GLY A 400 0.50 24.40 -1.70
N ALA A 401 0.29 23.20 -1.19
CA ALA A 401 -0.64 22.24 -1.78
C ALA A 401 -1.93 22.18 -0.96
N VAL A 402 -3.07 22.38 -1.61
CA VAL A 402 -4.37 22.33 -0.95
C VAL A 402 -4.70 20.90 -0.54
N PRO A 403 -4.79 20.57 0.75
CA PRO A 403 -5.12 19.21 1.18
C PRO A 403 -6.64 18.96 1.07
N ILE A 404 -7.01 17.79 0.53
CA ILE A 404 -8.37 17.25 0.56
C ILE A 404 -8.34 16.06 1.51
N LEU A 405 -8.92 16.22 2.70
CA LEU A 405 -8.97 15.14 3.70
C LEU A 405 -10.19 14.24 3.43
N ALA A 406 -9.96 12.93 3.39
CA ALA A 406 -11.00 11.94 3.18
C ALA A 406 -11.37 11.22 4.48
N THR A 407 -12.67 11.12 4.78
CA THR A 407 -13.14 10.16 5.79
C THR A 407 -13.07 8.74 5.25
N LYS A 408 -12.93 7.75 6.15
CA LYS A 408 -12.88 6.33 5.80
C LYS A 408 -14.26 5.67 5.88
N ALA A 409 -14.50 4.64 5.08
CA ALA A 409 -15.76 3.90 5.06
C ALA A 409 -15.92 2.94 6.24
N ASP A 410 -14.83 2.33 6.68
CA ASP A 410 -14.84 1.36 7.79
C ASP A 410 -14.86 2.05 9.16
N ASN A 411 -15.20 1.28 10.18
CA ASN A 411 -15.16 1.68 11.60
C ASN A 411 -14.56 0.53 12.42
N LEU A 412 -13.36 0.10 12.07
CA LEU A 412 -12.68 -1.02 12.74
C LEU A 412 -12.31 -0.70 14.17
N GLU A 413 -12.08 0.57 14.49
CA GLU A 413 -11.91 1.09 15.85
C GLU A 413 -13.19 1.08 16.67
N LYS A 414 -14.36 0.84 16.05
CA LYS A 414 -15.72 0.69 16.63
C LYS A 414 -16.32 1.94 17.28
N ASN A 415 -15.59 3.01 17.40
CA ASN A 415 -16.02 4.25 18.06
C ASN A 415 -16.04 5.48 17.13
N GLY A 416 -15.76 5.29 15.82
CA GLY A 416 -15.69 6.38 14.84
C GLY A 416 -14.58 7.41 15.10
N GLY A 417 -13.66 7.09 16.01
CA GLY A 417 -12.65 8.06 16.50
C GLY A 417 -11.71 8.57 15.43
N LEU A 418 -11.42 7.75 14.41
CA LEU A 418 -10.54 8.18 13.31
C LEU A 418 -11.27 9.16 12.38
N ASN A 419 -12.53 8.91 12.03
CA ASN A 419 -13.30 9.87 11.26
C ASN A 419 -13.53 11.18 12.02
N ALA A 420 -13.77 11.09 13.34
CA ALA A 420 -13.85 12.28 14.18
C ALA A 420 -12.54 13.09 14.18
N ALA A 421 -11.39 12.42 14.23
CA ALA A 421 -10.09 13.07 14.15
C ALA A 421 -9.87 13.74 12.77
N ILE A 422 -10.22 13.06 11.67
CA ILE A 422 -10.13 13.62 10.32
C ILE A 422 -10.95 14.90 10.21
N VAL A 423 -12.18 14.88 10.71
CA VAL A 423 -13.07 16.06 10.67
C VAL A 423 -12.54 17.21 11.50
N ARG A 424 -12.08 16.95 12.75
CA ARG A 424 -11.46 18.00 13.57
C ARG A 424 -10.25 18.63 12.88
N VAL A 425 -9.38 17.82 12.29
CA VAL A 425 -8.23 18.32 11.55
C VAL A 425 -8.66 19.16 10.35
N ALA A 426 -9.66 18.72 9.58
CA ALA A 426 -10.17 19.50 8.46
C ALA A 426 -10.74 20.85 8.90
N GLN A 427 -11.47 20.88 10.01
CA GLN A 427 -12.04 22.10 10.59
C GLN A 427 -10.96 23.05 11.14
N ASP A 428 -10.02 22.53 11.94
CA ASP A 428 -8.98 23.33 12.59
C ASP A 428 -8.01 23.99 11.61
N TYR A 429 -7.78 23.34 10.46
CA TYR A 429 -6.95 23.87 9.38
C TYR A 429 -7.74 24.56 8.28
N ASP A 430 -9.08 24.60 8.39
CA ASP A 430 -10.00 25.14 7.37
C ASP A 430 -9.69 24.62 5.96
N VAL A 431 -9.61 23.29 5.83
CA VAL A 431 -9.28 22.61 4.57
C VAL A 431 -10.43 21.72 4.09
N PRO A 432 -10.54 21.46 2.79
CA PRO A 432 -11.59 20.65 2.19
C PRO A 432 -11.70 19.24 2.79
N LEU A 433 -12.92 18.86 3.22
CA LEU A 433 -13.29 17.55 3.72
C LEU A 433 -14.10 16.78 2.68
N TRP A 434 -13.55 15.73 2.11
CA TRP A 434 -14.25 14.75 1.29
C TRP A 434 -14.85 13.67 2.20
N ASN A 435 -16.16 13.71 2.40
CA ASN A 435 -16.86 12.79 3.29
C ASN A 435 -17.21 11.47 2.55
N PHE A 436 -16.21 10.65 2.33
CA PHE A 436 -16.39 9.35 1.66
C PHE A 436 -17.22 8.38 2.50
N TRP A 437 -17.17 8.44 3.84
CA TRP A 437 -18.03 7.65 4.71
C TRP A 437 -19.49 7.80 4.33
N ARG A 438 -19.94 9.04 4.13
CA ARG A 438 -21.34 9.34 3.78
C ARG A 438 -21.73 8.77 2.42
N ALA A 439 -20.82 8.69 1.46
CA ALA A 439 -21.05 8.08 0.16
C ALA A 439 -21.14 6.54 0.24
N ALA A 440 -20.32 5.93 1.10
CA ALA A 440 -20.23 4.49 1.23
C ALA A 440 -21.32 3.89 2.14
N ASN A 441 -21.69 4.60 3.21
CA ASN A 441 -22.58 4.08 4.26
C ASN A 441 -23.97 3.59 3.78
N PRO A 442 -24.66 4.22 2.78
CA PRO A 442 -25.92 3.72 2.24
C PRO A 442 -25.81 2.46 1.38
N LEU A 443 -24.60 2.05 0.98
CA LEU A 443 -24.38 0.92 0.09
C LEU A 443 -24.59 -0.41 0.83
N PRO A 444 -24.86 -1.52 0.12
CA PRO A 444 -24.90 -2.85 0.71
C PRO A 444 -23.64 -3.13 1.53
N ALA A 445 -23.81 -3.63 2.77
CA ALA A 445 -22.72 -3.82 3.73
C ALA A 445 -21.84 -2.58 3.95
N HIS A 446 -22.42 -1.38 3.85
CA HIS A 446 -21.72 -0.10 3.95
C HIS A 446 -20.56 0.04 2.93
N GLY A 447 -20.67 -0.64 1.80
CA GLY A 447 -19.66 -0.66 0.76
C GLY A 447 -18.40 -1.46 1.10
N LEU A 448 -18.43 -2.25 2.18
CA LEU A 448 -17.26 -3.02 2.66
C LEU A 448 -17.37 -4.49 2.26
N THR A 449 -16.22 -5.13 2.05
CA THR A 449 -16.11 -6.58 1.87
C THR A 449 -16.25 -7.31 3.21
N GLY A 450 -16.27 -8.64 3.19
CA GLY A 450 -16.45 -9.46 4.39
C GLY A 450 -15.38 -9.31 5.48
N ASP A 451 -14.26 -8.63 5.17
CA ASP A 451 -13.23 -8.29 6.17
C ASP A 451 -13.52 -6.99 6.94
N GLY A 452 -14.57 -6.25 6.55
CA GLY A 452 -14.99 -5.02 7.20
C GLY A 452 -14.05 -3.83 6.99
N PHE A 453 -13.13 -3.93 6.01
CA PHE A 453 -12.13 -2.88 5.72
C PHE A 453 -12.05 -2.52 4.24
N HIS A 454 -11.83 -3.52 3.38
CA HIS A 454 -11.68 -3.25 1.95
C HIS A 454 -13.02 -2.92 1.29
N LEU A 455 -12.97 -2.07 0.29
CA LEU A 455 -14.14 -1.61 -0.44
C LEU A 455 -14.64 -2.67 -1.43
N THR A 456 -15.95 -2.74 -1.63
CA THR A 456 -16.58 -3.60 -2.62
C THR A 456 -16.27 -3.13 -4.04
N LEU A 457 -16.02 -4.09 -4.94
CA LEU A 457 -15.70 -3.83 -6.34
C LEU A 457 -16.97 -3.66 -7.19
N GLY A 458 -16.96 -2.74 -8.12
CA GLY A 458 -18.00 -2.59 -9.12
C GLY A 458 -18.09 -3.83 -10.01
N ALA A 459 -19.29 -4.23 -10.37
CA ALA A 459 -19.56 -5.45 -11.13
C ALA A 459 -18.88 -5.48 -12.51
N LYS A 460 -18.64 -4.32 -13.11
CA LYS A 460 -18.00 -4.18 -14.43
C LYS A 460 -16.65 -3.47 -14.35
N SER A 461 -16.58 -2.37 -13.61
CA SER A 461 -15.39 -1.54 -13.45
C SER A 461 -15.59 -0.55 -12.32
N GLN A 462 -14.48 -0.11 -11.70
CA GLN A 462 -14.46 0.94 -10.69
C GLN A 462 -14.68 2.35 -11.30
N PHE A 463 -14.78 2.44 -12.64
CA PHE A 463 -14.78 3.70 -13.40
C PHE A 463 -15.96 3.81 -14.39
N ILE A 464 -17.03 3.06 -14.16
CA ILE A 464 -18.30 3.16 -14.93
C ILE A 464 -19.38 3.69 -13.97
N PHE A 465 -19.85 4.91 -14.18
CA PHE A 465 -20.71 5.62 -13.24
C PHE A 465 -22.18 5.74 -13.68
N ASP A 466 -22.50 5.39 -14.92
CA ASP A 466 -23.84 5.38 -15.50
C ASP A 466 -24.53 4.00 -15.48
N ASP A 467 -23.98 3.05 -14.75
CA ASP A 467 -24.55 1.71 -14.57
C ASP A 467 -25.05 1.51 -13.14
N PRO A 468 -26.37 1.43 -12.91
CA PRO A 468 -26.92 1.31 -11.55
C PRO A 468 -26.47 0.08 -10.78
N VAL A 469 -26.16 -1.03 -11.47
CA VAL A 469 -25.66 -2.25 -10.82
C VAL A 469 -24.22 -2.03 -10.35
N ASN A 470 -23.43 -1.38 -11.19
CA ASN A 470 -22.04 -1.04 -10.87
C ASN A 470 -21.94 -0.09 -9.68
N MET A 471 -22.86 0.90 -9.62
CA MET A 471 -22.92 1.90 -8.54
C MET A 471 -23.46 1.36 -7.21
N ARG A 472 -23.72 0.06 -7.08
CA ARG A 472 -24.03 -0.57 -5.78
C ARG A 472 -22.80 -0.92 -4.95
N ALA A 473 -21.61 -0.69 -5.50
CA ALA A 473 -20.32 -0.98 -4.87
C ALA A 473 -19.56 0.29 -4.50
N ALA A 474 -18.66 0.21 -3.52
CA ALA A 474 -18.02 1.40 -2.97
C ALA A 474 -16.89 1.96 -3.84
N TRP A 475 -16.13 1.13 -4.57
CA TRP A 475 -15.06 1.64 -5.43
C TRP A 475 -15.52 2.59 -6.53
N PRO A 476 -16.63 2.35 -7.26
CA PRO A 476 -17.16 3.36 -8.17
C PRO A 476 -17.49 4.68 -7.47
N TRP A 477 -18.15 4.65 -6.31
CA TRP A 477 -18.44 5.86 -5.53
C TRP A 477 -17.18 6.55 -5.04
N ARG A 478 -16.15 5.80 -4.63
CA ARG A 478 -14.89 6.39 -4.20
C ARG A 478 -14.22 7.17 -5.33
N ASN A 479 -14.13 6.58 -6.52
CA ASN A 479 -13.53 7.25 -7.68
C ASN A 479 -14.35 8.44 -8.16
N LEU A 480 -15.67 8.30 -8.20
CA LEU A 480 -16.57 9.40 -8.61
C LEU A 480 -16.49 10.58 -7.64
N THR A 481 -16.72 10.33 -6.35
CA THR A 481 -16.76 11.41 -5.36
C THR A 481 -15.38 12.03 -5.09
N ALA A 482 -14.29 11.29 -5.29
CA ALA A 482 -12.95 11.88 -5.30
C ALA A 482 -12.77 12.85 -6.48
N LEU A 483 -13.25 12.48 -7.69
CA LEU A 483 -13.20 13.36 -8.85
C LEU A 483 -14.08 14.60 -8.65
N GLU A 484 -15.27 14.45 -8.05
CA GLU A 484 -16.14 15.57 -7.68
C GLU A 484 -15.48 16.48 -6.64
N ALA A 485 -14.80 15.91 -5.63
CA ALA A 485 -14.07 16.68 -4.63
C ALA A 485 -12.89 17.46 -5.26
N LEU A 486 -12.16 16.83 -6.18
CA LEU A 486 -11.10 17.49 -6.93
C LEU A 486 -11.66 18.64 -7.79
N ASP A 487 -12.79 18.42 -8.47
CA ASP A 487 -13.46 19.46 -9.27
C ASP A 487 -13.89 20.64 -8.38
N ALA A 488 -14.56 20.39 -7.27
CA ALA A 488 -15.00 21.41 -6.34
C ALA A 488 -13.85 22.27 -5.82
N VAL A 489 -12.75 21.63 -5.39
CA VAL A 489 -11.56 22.33 -4.92
C VAL A 489 -10.92 23.14 -6.03
N TRP A 490 -10.63 22.52 -7.18
CA TRP A 490 -10.02 23.22 -8.31
C TRP A 490 -10.84 24.41 -8.79
N GLN A 491 -12.18 24.26 -8.90
CA GLN A 491 -13.05 25.37 -9.32
C GLN A 491 -13.02 26.56 -8.33
N ALA A 492 -12.88 26.27 -7.05
CA ALA A 492 -12.87 27.31 -6.01
C ALA A 492 -11.52 28.05 -5.90
N VAL A 493 -10.40 27.38 -6.24
CA VAL A 493 -9.05 27.94 -6.02
C VAL A 493 -8.43 28.59 -7.25
N LYS A 494 -8.87 28.24 -8.46
CA LYS A 494 -8.32 28.75 -9.73
C LYS A 494 -8.58 30.24 -9.96
#